data_c81a538d8a38625b2b1d573198133842
#
_entry.id   c81a538d8a38625b2b1d573198133842
#
_cell.length_a   1.000
_cell.length_b   1.000
_cell.length_c   1.000
_cell.angle_alpha   90.00
_cell.angle_beta   90.00
_cell.angle_gamma   90.00
#
_symmetry.space_group_name_H-M   'P 1'
#
loop_
_entity.id
_entity.type
_entity.pdbx_description
1 polymer ?
#
loop_
_entity_poly.entity_id
_entity_poly.type
_entity_poly.pdbx_seq_one_letter_code
_entity_poly.pdbx_strand_id
1 'polypeptide(L)'
;MVRLFKARAAAEEAPPPLVLPFYRQRRMNRWAKLAVYAGLAVLCFAYGLSYARFAPYLMVPFAIPIAVLAILVVWALPSGDYAPTKALQPLYVTFFAALFIWPNYLAIALPGLPWITLLRLTGLPLLFTLLVCLSVSGQFRAHLKEVFNYDPWISRLLPLFVALMTVSIVYSVRPSASVSRYVVATTNWISIFFVTLVLFTRPGFPLRWMKLLMALATIVALLGVWESFTSRVLWAGHIPSILKIEDEAVLRALAGTARAATGKYRVQSTYGTPLGLSEFMGLVAPFAVHLLLTGHRAAVRAFAAVYLVTALYVVIATDSRLGLISSLLSGLLYLLFWSLLRWRRDRGSIMAPAIVLAYPAIFCFGVAATFAIGRLRAKVWGGGAQAASNDARAAQWETAWPKIFSHPHGHGVGQAGGVLGYVGADGIPTIDSYFLNMLLDYGFIGFVLYFGMFGRGVWIGARAIIGGNLNRELQLLLPLTIALINYIIIKSVFSQEDNHPLAFIMLAAVVALSRRADLAQPLAEATDEPRVSRSTRFLRPQLRLGASGLRRGTDPG
;
A
#
# COMPACT_ATOMS: atom_id res chain seq x y z
N MET A 1 8.08 6.93 48.06
CA MET A 1 8.11 7.53 46.72
C MET A 1 8.53 6.55 45.60
N VAL A 2 9.53 5.69 45.81
CA VAL A 2 10.01 4.73 44.78
C VAL A 2 8.98 3.67 44.38
N ARG A 3 8.06 3.24 45.26
CA ARG A 3 6.99 2.26 44.95
C ARG A 3 5.84 2.84 44.11
N LEU A 4 5.60 4.13 44.14
CA LEU A 4 4.57 4.79 43.31
C LEU A 4 5.03 5.00 41.85
N PHE A 5 6.33 5.13 41.60
CA PHE A 5 6.87 5.17 40.24
C PHE A 5 6.90 3.81 39.55
N LYS A 6 7.09 2.71 40.32
CA LYS A 6 6.99 1.34 39.75
C LYS A 6 5.55 0.97 39.39
N ALA A 7 4.55 1.41 40.15
CA ALA A 7 3.15 1.15 39.83
C ALA A 7 2.65 1.94 38.61
N ARG A 8 3.26 3.10 38.31
CA ARG A 8 2.88 3.93 37.16
C ARG A 8 3.57 3.49 35.87
N ALA A 9 4.75 2.87 35.98
CA ALA A 9 5.43 2.23 34.82
C ALA A 9 4.76 0.91 34.41
N ALA A 10 4.05 0.24 35.34
CA ALA A 10 3.27 -0.97 35.04
C ALA A 10 1.90 -0.69 34.39
N ALA A 11 1.41 0.55 34.46
CA ALA A 11 0.11 0.95 33.86
C ALA A 11 0.24 1.43 32.40
N GLU A 12 1.45 1.53 31.88
CA GLU A 12 1.75 1.85 30.48
C GLU A 12 2.13 0.61 29.65
N GLU A 13 1.84 -0.59 30.19
CA GLU A 13 1.91 -1.81 29.40
C GLU A 13 0.91 -1.71 28.25
N ALA A 14 1.46 -1.74 27.03
CA ALA A 14 0.72 -1.84 25.79
C ALA A 14 -0.45 -2.84 25.95
N PRO A 15 -1.63 -2.56 25.34
CA PRO A 15 -2.76 -3.47 25.39
C PRO A 15 -2.27 -4.89 25.08
N PRO A 16 -2.73 -5.89 25.84
CA PRO A 16 -2.22 -7.25 25.71
C PRO A 16 -2.19 -7.62 24.24
N PRO A 17 -1.07 -8.14 23.75
CA PRO A 17 -0.97 -8.45 22.34
C PRO A 17 -2.14 -9.37 22.00
N LEU A 18 -2.90 -9.02 20.96
CA LEU A 18 -3.95 -9.86 20.33
C LEU A 18 -3.44 -11.26 19.93
N VAL A 19 -2.26 -11.58 20.32
CA VAL A 19 -1.49 -12.77 20.02
C VAL A 19 -1.41 -13.59 21.27
N LEU A 20 -2.40 -14.42 21.46
CA LEU A 20 -2.26 -15.50 22.40
C LEU A 20 -1.16 -16.45 21.89
N PRO A 21 -0.22 -16.86 22.76
CA PRO A 21 1.09 -17.35 22.32
C PRO A 21 1.09 -18.69 21.57
N PHE A 22 0.09 -19.55 21.70
CA PHE A 22 0.13 -20.87 21.06
C PHE A 22 -1.25 -21.48 20.81
N TYR A 23 -1.46 -21.97 19.59
CA TYR A 23 -2.45 -22.99 19.28
C TYR A 23 -2.11 -24.27 20.10
N ARG A 24 -2.93 -24.60 21.07
CA ARG A 24 -2.78 -25.86 21.83
C ARG A 24 -3.29 -26.98 20.95
N GLN A 25 -2.41 -27.62 20.21
CA GLN A 25 -2.76 -28.80 19.41
C GLN A 25 -3.39 -29.82 20.35
N ARG A 26 -4.64 -30.21 20.07
CA ARG A 26 -5.24 -31.39 20.67
C ARG A 26 -4.32 -32.55 20.33
N ARG A 27 -3.69 -33.17 21.31
CA ARG A 27 -2.77 -34.28 21.09
C ARG A 27 -3.56 -35.42 20.45
N MET A 28 -3.49 -35.52 19.14
CA MET A 28 -4.00 -36.67 18.40
C MET A 28 -3.15 -37.89 18.77
N ASN A 29 -3.81 -39.04 18.95
CA ASN A 29 -3.15 -40.32 19.14
C ASN A 29 -2.19 -40.56 17.96
N ARG A 30 -1.04 -41.23 18.25
CA ARG A 30 -0.02 -41.53 17.21
C ARG A 30 -0.62 -42.25 16.01
N TRP A 31 -1.51 -43.22 16.25
CA TRP A 31 -2.20 -43.96 15.19
C TRP A 31 -3.14 -43.07 14.34
N ALA A 32 -3.86 -42.13 14.96
CA ALA A 32 -4.68 -41.19 14.24
C ALA A 32 -3.84 -40.23 13.38
N LYS A 33 -2.66 -39.79 13.87
CA LYS A 33 -1.72 -39.02 13.05
C LYS A 33 -1.21 -39.82 11.85
N LEU A 34 -0.80 -41.07 12.10
CA LEU A 34 -0.32 -41.95 11.04
C LEU A 34 -1.42 -42.17 9.97
N ALA A 35 -2.65 -42.42 10.39
CA ALA A 35 -3.79 -42.59 9.48
C ALA A 35 -4.06 -41.33 8.64
N VAL A 36 -3.98 -40.13 9.25
CA VAL A 36 -4.11 -38.86 8.52
C VAL A 36 -2.98 -38.67 7.52
N TYR A 37 -1.73 -38.92 7.90
CA TYR A 37 -0.59 -38.80 6.99
C TYR A 37 -0.64 -39.84 5.87
N ALA A 38 -1.02 -41.09 6.17
CA ALA A 38 -1.21 -42.14 5.17
C ALA A 38 -2.35 -41.77 4.20
N GLY A 39 -3.48 -41.31 4.72
CA GLY A 39 -4.61 -40.83 3.90
C GLY A 39 -4.20 -39.64 3.01
N LEU A 40 -3.47 -38.68 3.55
CA LEU A 40 -2.96 -37.56 2.77
C LEU A 40 -1.98 -38.02 1.67
N ALA A 41 -1.07 -38.95 2.00
CA ALA A 41 -0.11 -39.49 1.03
C ALA A 41 -0.83 -40.26 -0.12
N VAL A 42 -1.85 -41.07 0.21
CA VAL A 42 -2.68 -41.76 -0.80
C VAL A 42 -3.44 -40.75 -1.66
N LEU A 43 -3.99 -39.71 -1.06
CA LEU A 43 -4.73 -38.65 -1.78
C LEU A 43 -3.79 -37.87 -2.71
N CYS A 44 -2.59 -37.51 -2.24
CA CYS A 44 -1.57 -36.85 -3.06
C CYS A 44 -1.10 -37.76 -4.21
N PHE A 45 -0.93 -39.05 -3.94
CA PHE A 45 -0.53 -40.01 -4.97
C PHE A 45 -1.63 -40.20 -6.03
N ALA A 46 -2.87 -40.42 -5.60
CA ALA A 46 -4.02 -40.55 -6.50
C ALA A 46 -4.21 -39.28 -7.35
N TYR A 47 -4.05 -38.11 -6.73
CA TYR A 47 -4.09 -36.84 -7.44
C TYR A 47 -2.95 -36.70 -8.45
N GLY A 48 -1.71 -37.03 -8.04
CA GLY A 48 -0.56 -37.01 -8.94
C GLY A 48 -0.69 -37.97 -10.11
N LEU A 49 -1.24 -39.15 -9.87
CA LEU A 49 -1.54 -40.14 -10.93
C LEU A 49 -2.61 -39.64 -11.89
N SER A 50 -3.69 -39.05 -11.36
CA SER A 50 -4.78 -38.46 -12.16
C SER A 50 -4.22 -37.29 -12.97
N TYR A 51 -3.37 -36.47 -12.38
CA TYR A 51 -2.66 -35.40 -13.06
C TYR A 51 -1.81 -35.90 -14.23
N ALA A 52 -0.95 -36.91 -13.98
CA ALA A 52 -0.10 -37.48 -15.01
C ALA A 52 -0.88 -38.10 -16.17
N ARG A 53 -2.09 -38.66 -15.89
CA ARG A 53 -2.94 -39.31 -16.90
C ARG A 53 -3.75 -38.32 -17.74
N PHE A 54 -4.19 -37.19 -17.15
CA PHE A 54 -5.16 -36.27 -17.74
C PHE A 54 -4.62 -34.85 -18.03
N ALA A 55 -3.31 -34.61 -17.72
CA ALA A 55 -2.69 -33.35 -18.14
C ALA A 55 -2.57 -33.28 -19.67
N PRO A 56 -2.67 -32.08 -20.28
CA PRO A 56 -2.83 -30.76 -19.69
C PRO A 56 -4.31 -30.28 -19.59
N TYR A 57 -5.27 -31.07 -20.10
CA TYR A 57 -6.64 -30.58 -20.39
C TYR A 57 -7.55 -30.45 -19.15
N LEU A 58 -7.26 -31.15 -18.06
CA LEU A 58 -8.15 -31.23 -16.90
C LEU A 58 -7.57 -30.64 -15.61
N MET A 59 -6.45 -29.93 -15.66
CA MET A 59 -5.78 -29.45 -14.45
C MET A 59 -6.58 -28.38 -13.71
N VAL A 60 -7.19 -27.43 -14.42
CA VAL A 60 -8.03 -26.41 -13.78
C VAL A 60 -9.25 -27.05 -13.10
N PRO A 61 -10.02 -27.95 -13.75
CA PRO A 61 -11.08 -28.70 -13.08
C PRO A 61 -10.62 -29.50 -11.87
N PHE A 62 -9.43 -30.11 -11.90
CA PHE A 62 -8.88 -30.84 -10.74
C PHE A 62 -8.38 -29.92 -9.61
N ALA A 63 -7.90 -28.71 -9.91
CA ALA A 63 -7.47 -27.75 -8.90
C ALA A 63 -8.66 -27.17 -8.10
N ILE A 64 -9.84 -27.02 -8.71
CA ILE A 64 -11.04 -26.48 -8.07
C ILE A 64 -11.47 -27.31 -6.84
N PRO A 65 -11.65 -28.65 -6.92
CA PRO A 65 -12.02 -29.46 -5.76
C PRO A 65 -11.02 -29.34 -4.60
N ILE A 66 -9.72 -29.25 -4.89
CA ILE A 66 -8.69 -29.08 -3.86
C ILE A 66 -8.77 -27.71 -3.21
N ALA A 67 -8.96 -26.66 -3.99
CA ALA A 67 -9.17 -25.32 -3.46
C ALA A 67 -10.43 -25.26 -2.58
N VAL A 68 -11.54 -25.86 -3.04
CA VAL A 68 -12.78 -25.98 -2.27
C VAL A 68 -12.56 -26.77 -0.98
N LEU A 69 -11.87 -27.92 -1.05
CA LEU A 69 -11.55 -28.73 0.11
C LEU A 69 -10.67 -27.95 1.11
N ALA A 70 -9.66 -27.24 0.64
CA ALA A 70 -8.82 -26.40 1.49
C ALA A 70 -9.63 -25.30 2.19
N ILE A 71 -10.55 -24.63 1.49
CA ILE A 71 -11.46 -23.64 2.06
C ILE A 71 -12.38 -24.29 3.09
N LEU A 72 -12.96 -25.45 2.79
CA LEU A 72 -13.82 -26.19 3.72
C LEU A 72 -13.08 -26.65 4.97
N VAL A 73 -11.84 -27.13 4.83
CA VAL A 73 -10.99 -27.50 5.96
C VAL A 73 -10.70 -26.26 6.83
N VAL A 74 -10.36 -25.13 6.23
CA VAL A 74 -10.14 -23.87 6.96
C VAL A 74 -11.44 -23.44 7.66
N TRP A 75 -12.58 -23.54 6.99
CA TRP A 75 -13.88 -23.16 7.57
C TRP A 75 -14.29 -24.10 8.71
N ALA A 76 -13.99 -25.40 8.61
CA ALA A 76 -14.30 -26.42 9.63
C ALA A 76 -13.32 -26.44 10.81
N LEU A 77 -12.28 -25.58 10.82
CA LEU A 77 -11.36 -25.50 11.95
C LEU A 77 -12.10 -25.12 13.23
N PRO A 78 -11.80 -25.80 14.35
CA PRO A 78 -12.46 -25.49 15.62
C PRO A 78 -12.14 -24.06 16.05
N SER A 79 -13.14 -23.35 16.53
CA SER A 79 -12.95 -22.05 17.18
C SER A 79 -12.04 -22.22 18.40
N GLY A 80 -11.01 -21.39 18.49
CA GLY A 80 -10.04 -21.39 19.58
C GLY A 80 -9.66 -19.98 19.99
N ASP A 81 -9.07 -19.87 21.17
CA ASP A 81 -8.61 -18.58 21.68
C ASP A 81 -7.30 -18.12 21.00
N TYR A 82 -6.68 -18.97 20.17
CA TYR A 82 -5.35 -18.76 19.64
C TYR A 82 -5.32 -18.77 18.11
N ALA A 83 -4.96 -17.64 17.50
CA ALA A 83 -4.71 -17.53 16.08
C ALA A 83 -3.20 -17.51 15.80
N PRO A 84 -2.71 -18.07 14.66
CA PRO A 84 -1.29 -18.08 14.29
C PRO A 84 -0.81 -16.70 13.78
N THR A 85 -1.17 -15.63 14.47
CA THR A 85 -0.87 -14.24 14.09
C THR A 85 0.63 -13.93 14.11
N LYS A 86 1.46 -14.74 14.81
CA LYS A 86 2.91 -14.60 14.78
C LYS A 86 3.50 -14.87 13.40
N ALA A 87 2.88 -15.77 12.62
CA ALA A 87 3.31 -16.09 11.26
C ALA A 87 2.98 -14.99 10.24
N LEU A 88 1.97 -14.14 10.50
CA LEU A 88 1.58 -13.08 9.57
C LEU A 88 2.70 -12.09 9.29
N GLN A 89 3.46 -11.68 10.31
CA GLN A 89 4.50 -10.69 10.12
C GLN A 89 5.68 -11.18 9.27
N PRO A 90 6.31 -12.35 9.53
CA PRO A 90 7.38 -12.83 8.65
C PRO A 90 6.89 -13.12 7.24
N LEU A 91 5.72 -13.73 7.06
CA LEU A 91 5.14 -13.97 5.73
C LEU A 91 4.87 -12.65 4.99
N TYR A 92 4.36 -11.63 5.68
CA TYR A 92 4.19 -10.30 5.12
C TYR A 92 5.52 -9.68 4.68
N VAL A 93 6.56 -9.75 5.51
CA VAL A 93 7.90 -9.22 5.19
C VAL A 93 8.50 -9.95 3.98
N THR A 94 8.35 -11.28 3.90
CA THR A 94 8.81 -12.08 2.76
C THR A 94 8.06 -11.71 1.48
N PHE A 95 6.73 -11.59 1.54
CA PHE A 95 5.92 -11.12 0.41
C PHE A 95 6.34 -9.72 -0.04
N PHE A 96 6.51 -8.80 0.92
CA PHE A 96 6.89 -7.42 0.66
C PHE A 96 8.29 -7.31 0.05
N ALA A 97 9.25 -8.13 0.48
CA ALA A 97 10.57 -8.20 -0.13
C ALA A 97 10.50 -8.80 -1.54
N ALA A 98 9.75 -9.88 -1.73
CA ALA A 98 9.56 -10.51 -3.04
C ALA A 98 8.94 -9.54 -4.06
N LEU A 99 8.01 -8.68 -3.64
CA LEU A 99 7.33 -7.70 -4.49
C LEU A 99 8.29 -6.75 -5.21
N PHE A 100 9.42 -6.39 -4.58
CA PHE A 100 10.34 -5.38 -5.13
C PHE A 100 11.66 -5.94 -5.62
N ILE A 101 12.18 -7.01 -5.00
CA ILE A 101 13.49 -7.55 -5.35
C ILE A 101 13.39 -8.53 -6.51
N TRP A 102 12.31 -9.31 -6.56
CA TRP A 102 12.16 -10.35 -7.56
C TRP A 102 11.38 -9.85 -8.78
N PRO A 103 11.90 -10.06 -10.01
CA PRO A 103 11.18 -9.70 -11.22
C PRO A 103 9.88 -10.53 -11.35
N ASN A 104 8.72 -9.86 -11.26
CA ASN A 104 7.42 -10.53 -11.24
C ASN A 104 7.07 -11.23 -12.56
N TYR A 105 7.78 -10.93 -13.64
CA TYR A 105 7.63 -11.57 -14.95
C TYR A 105 8.34 -12.93 -15.04
N LEU A 106 9.22 -13.26 -14.10
CA LEU A 106 9.87 -14.57 -14.03
C LEU A 106 8.97 -15.55 -13.28
N ALA A 107 8.58 -16.63 -13.99
CA ALA A 107 7.70 -17.64 -13.43
C ALA A 107 8.12 -19.04 -13.82
N ILE A 108 7.82 -20.01 -12.98
CA ILE A 108 7.89 -21.43 -13.30
C ILE A 108 6.60 -21.77 -14.06
N ALA A 109 6.76 -22.16 -15.33
CA ALA A 109 5.65 -22.60 -16.18
C ALA A 109 5.59 -24.12 -16.20
N LEU A 110 4.59 -24.67 -15.51
CA LEU A 110 4.27 -26.08 -15.57
C LEU A 110 3.05 -26.29 -16.47
N PRO A 111 3.06 -27.33 -17.35
CA PRO A 111 1.94 -27.58 -18.25
C PRO A 111 0.62 -27.68 -17.48
N GLY A 112 -0.38 -26.88 -17.89
CA GLY A 112 -1.73 -26.88 -17.30
C GLY A 112 -1.87 -26.22 -15.93
N LEU A 113 -0.80 -25.72 -15.29
CA LEU A 113 -0.89 -24.91 -14.08
C LEU A 113 -0.75 -23.43 -14.41
N PRO A 114 -1.36 -22.54 -13.62
CA PRO A 114 -1.07 -21.12 -13.70
C PRO A 114 0.42 -20.88 -13.46
N TRP A 115 0.99 -19.91 -14.16
CA TRP A 115 2.38 -19.51 -13.99
C TRP A 115 2.69 -19.18 -12.52
N ILE A 116 3.69 -19.87 -11.94
CA ILE A 116 4.06 -19.76 -10.53
C ILE A 116 5.14 -18.69 -10.39
N THR A 117 4.73 -17.46 -10.06
CA THR A 117 5.66 -16.38 -9.71
C THR A 117 6.05 -16.45 -8.24
N LEU A 118 7.20 -15.87 -7.86
CA LEU A 118 7.59 -15.79 -6.45
C LEU A 118 6.56 -15.01 -5.62
N LEU A 119 5.92 -14.01 -6.22
CA LEU A 119 4.87 -13.24 -5.56
C LEU A 119 3.64 -14.11 -5.22
N ARG A 120 3.24 -15.02 -6.11
CA ARG A 120 2.17 -16.00 -5.84
C ARG A 120 2.60 -16.99 -4.77
N LEU A 121 3.85 -17.46 -4.84
CA LEU A 121 4.39 -18.43 -3.87
C LEU A 121 4.46 -17.85 -2.44
N THR A 122 4.71 -16.56 -2.29
CA THR A 122 4.75 -15.88 -0.98
C THR A 122 3.38 -15.37 -0.55
N GLY A 123 2.53 -14.96 -1.50
CA GLY A 123 1.19 -14.43 -1.23
C GLY A 123 0.18 -15.50 -0.81
N LEU A 124 0.24 -16.71 -1.40
CA LEU A 124 -0.69 -17.80 -1.04
C LEU A 124 -0.57 -18.24 0.42
N PRO A 125 0.63 -18.50 0.99
CA PRO A 125 0.76 -18.80 2.42
C PRO A 125 0.27 -17.66 3.31
N LEU A 126 0.47 -16.40 2.90
CA LEU A 126 -0.01 -15.24 3.64
C LEU A 126 -1.54 -15.19 3.66
N LEU A 127 -2.19 -15.35 2.49
CA LEU A 127 -3.65 -15.45 2.37
C LEU A 127 -4.19 -16.62 3.21
N PHE A 128 -3.60 -17.81 3.08
CA PHE A 128 -4.02 -18.99 3.83
C PHE A 128 -3.90 -18.78 5.34
N THR A 129 -2.80 -18.19 5.81
CA THR A 129 -2.61 -17.87 7.24
C THR A 129 -3.64 -16.86 7.72
N LEU A 130 -3.98 -15.83 6.90
CA LEU A 130 -5.05 -14.88 7.20
C LEU A 130 -6.40 -15.59 7.34
N LEU A 131 -6.74 -16.48 6.42
CA LEU A 131 -7.99 -17.25 6.46
C LEU A 131 -8.06 -18.15 7.71
N VAL A 132 -6.95 -18.80 8.08
CA VAL A 132 -6.86 -19.59 9.33
C VAL A 132 -7.08 -18.69 10.55
N CYS A 133 -6.46 -17.51 10.61
CA CYS A 133 -6.68 -16.55 11.70
C CYS A 133 -8.15 -16.12 11.80
N LEU A 134 -8.78 -15.88 10.65
CA LEU A 134 -10.20 -15.51 10.57
C LEU A 134 -11.12 -16.66 10.98
N SER A 135 -10.81 -17.89 10.60
CA SER A 135 -11.62 -19.05 10.97
C SER A 135 -11.53 -19.37 12.45
N VAL A 136 -10.31 -19.46 12.99
CA VAL A 136 -10.06 -19.99 14.33
C VAL A 136 -10.40 -18.99 15.44
N SER A 137 -10.11 -17.69 15.28
CA SER A 137 -10.18 -16.74 16.40
C SER A 137 -11.29 -15.69 16.25
N GLY A 138 -12.26 -15.75 17.19
CA GLY A 138 -13.29 -14.71 17.33
C GLY A 138 -12.72 -13.34 17.69
N GLN A 139 -11.69 -13.30 18.53
CA GLN A 139 -11.00 -12.06 18.91
C GLN A 139 -10.30 -11.40 17.73
N PHE A 140 -9.64 -12.20 16.88
CA PHE A 140 -9.02 -11.69 15.67
C PHE A 140 -10.05 -11.08 14.72
N ARG A 141 -11.20 -11.77 14.52
CA ARG A 141 -12.31 -11.24 13.70
C ARG A 141 -12.86 -9.94 14.26
N ALA A 142 -13.07 -9.87 15.57
CA ALA A 142 -13.58 -8.65 16.23
C ALA A 142 -12.62 -7.48 16.06
N HIS A 143 -11.33 -7.69 16.30
CA HIS A 143 -10.30 -6.67 16.11
C HIS A 143 -10.20 -6.20 14.65
N LEU A 144 -10.13 -7.14 13.70
CA LEU A 144 -10.07 -6.78 12.28
C LEU A 144 -11.31 -5.99 11.86
N LYS A 145 -12.51 -6.43 12.28
CA LYS A 145 -13.77 -5.73 12.02
C LYS A 145 -13.77 -4.31 12.61
N GLU A 146 -13.27 -4.15 13.82
CA GLU A 146 -13.18 -2.84 14.49
C GLU A 146 -12.25 -1.88 13.71
N VAL A 147 -11.07 -2.35 13.29
CA VAL A 147 -10.13 -1.53 12.51
C VAL A 147 -10.68 -1.23 11.12
N PHE A 148 -11.27 -2.22 10.45
CA PHE A 148 -11.83 -2.07 9.12
C PHE A 148 -13.04 -1.14 9.08
N ASN A 149 -13.92 -1.21 10.09
CA ASN A 149 -15.10 -0.37 10.21
C ASN A 149 -14.80 1.02 10.78
N TYR A 150 -13.55 1.36 11.04
CA TYR A 150 -13.16 2.72 11.45
C TYR A 150 -13.65 3.78 10.46
N ASP A 151 -13.55 3.50 9.16
CA ASP A 151 -14.14 4.35 8.14
C ASP A 151 -15.30 3.64 7.43
N PRO A 152 -16.55 4.15 7.56
CA PRO A 152 -17.73 3.51 6.99
C PRO A 152 -17.74 3.46 5.46
N TRP A 153 -17.04 4.37 4.79
CA TRP A 153 -16.96 4.38 3.34
C TRP A 153 -16.00 3.31 2.82
N ILE A 154 -14.78 3.23 3.35
CA ILE A 154 -13.83 2.19 2.93
C ILE A 154 -14.39 0.81 3.23
N SER A 155 -15.06 0.62 4.41
CA SER A 155 -15.66 -0.66 4.77
C SER A 155 -16.84 -1.08 3.88
N ARG A 156 -17.43 -0.16 3.11
CA ARG A 156 -18.46 -0.44 2.10
C ARG A 156 -17.88 -0.53 0.69
N LEU A 157 -17.01 0.42 0.31
CA LEU A 157 -16.48 0.51 -1.05
C LEU A 157 -15.64 -0.72 -1.41
N LEU A 158 -14.77 -1.19 -0.50
CA LEU A 158 -13.92 -2.35 -0.77
C LEU A 158 -14.71 -3.64 -0.98
N PRO A 159 -15.66 -4.06 -0.11
CA PRO A 159 -16.46 -5.25 -0.37
C PRO A 159 -17.35 -5.12 -1.62
N LEU A 160 -17.90 -3.93 -1.88
CA LEU A 160 -18.68 -3.69 -3.09
C LEU A 160 -17.82 -3.83 -4.35
N PHE A 161 -16.58 -3.33 -4.32
CA PHE A 161 -15.65 -3.51 -5.42
C PHE A 161 -15.29 -4.98 -5.62
N VAL A 162 -15.01 -5.73 -4.54
CA VAL A 162 -14.75 -7.19 -4.62
C VAL A 162 -15.97 -7.94 -5.13
N ALA A 163 -17.17 -7.58 -4.70
CA ALA A 163 -18.41 -8.17 -5.20
C ALA A 163 -18.59 -7.89 -6.71
N LEU A 164 -18.35 -6.65 -7.14
CA LEU A 164 -18.39 -6.30 -8.56
C LEU A 164 -17.37 -7.10 -9.38
N MET A 165 -16.12 -7.21 -8.89
CA MET A 165 -15.10 -8.07 -9.52
C MET A 165 -15.58 -9.50 -9.66
N THR A 166 -16.22 -10.08 -8.61
CA THR A 166 -16.73 -11.45 -8.62
C THR A 166 -17.85 -11.60 -9.64
N VAL A 167 -18.82 -10.70 -9.64
CA VAL A 167 -19.96 -10.73 -10.59
C VAL A 167 -19.47 -10.52 -12.02
N SER A 168 -18.44 -9.68 -12.22
CA SER A 168 -17.91 -9.40 -13.55
C SER A 168 -17.29 -10.60 -14.26
N ILE A 169 -16.93 -11.66 -13.53
CA ILE A 169 -16.46 -12.94 -14.11
C ILE A 169 -17.56 -13.60 -14.93
N VAL A 170 -18.84 -13.49 -14.48
CA VAL A 170 -19.96 -14.18 -15.11
C VAL A 170 -20.24 -13.66 -16.52
N TYR A 171 -20.12 -12.35 -16.73
CA TYR A 171 -20.35 -11.71 -18.04
C TYR A 171 -19.06 -11.38 -18.79
N SER A 172 -17.93 -11.87 -18.31
CA SER A 172 -16.63 -11.60 -18.93
C SER A 172 -16.53 -12.19 -20.33
N VAL A 173 -15.87 -11.45 -21.24
CA VAL A 173 -15.55 -11.91 -22.60
C VAL A 173 -14.68 -13.18 -22.57
N ARG A 174 -13.79 -13.30 -21.57
CA ARG A 174 -12.91 -14.48 -21.40
C ARG A 174 -12.90 -14.91 -19.93
N PRO A 175 -13.88 -15.73 -19.47
CA PRO A 175 -14.02 -16.07 -18.06
C PRO A 175 -12.78 -16.69 -17.40
N SER A 176 -12.04 -17.55 -18.12
CA SER A 176 -10.83 -18.19 -17.57
C SER A 176 -9.71 -17.18 -17.26
N ALA A 177 -9.49 -16.21 -18.15
CA ALA A 177 -8.55 -15.12 -17.93
C ALA A 177 -8.99 -14.23 -16.76
N SER A 178 -10.29 -13.94 -16.67
CA SER A 178 -10.88 -13.17 -15.58
C SER A 178 -10.74 -13.85 -14.23
N VAL A 179 -10.95 -15.16 -14.14
CA VAL A 179 -10.70 -15.94 -12.90
C VAL A 179 -9.22 -15.81 -12.49
N SER A 180 -8.28 -15.95 -13.42
CA SER A 180 -6.85 -15.80 -13.11
C SER A 180 -6.54 -14.41 -12.55
N ARG A 181 -7.05 -13.34 -13.17
CA ARG A 181 -6.87 -11.95 -12.70
C ARG A 181 -7.54 -11.72 -11.35
N TYR A 182 -8.73 -12.23 -11.14
CA TYR A 182 -9.44 -12.18 -9.86
C TYR A 182 -8.65 -12.85 -8.72
N VAL A 183 -8.06 -14.03 -8.97
CA VAL A 183 -7.22 -14.73 -8.00
C VAL A 183 -5.98 -13.89 -7.66
N VAL A 184 -5.33 -13.29 -8.66
CA VAL A 184 -4.18 -12.39 -8.43
C VAL A 184 -4.59 -11.19 -7.58
N ALA A 185 -5.69 -10.53 -7.90
CA ALA A 185 -6.17 -9.38 -7.14
C ALA A 185 -6.50 -9.76 -5.69
N THR A 186 -7.21 -10.87 -5.48
CA THR A 186 -7.59 -11.34 -4.15
C THR A 186 -6.36 -11.72 -3.33
N THR A 187 -5.38 -12.40 -3.93
CA THR A 187 -4.16 -12.86 -3.24
C THR A 187 -3.21 -11.71 -2.94
N ASN A 188 -2.98 -10.81 -3.91
CA ASN A 188 -1.89 -9.83 -3.82
C ASN A 188 -2.37 -8.44 -3.36
N TRP A 189 -3.65 -8.09 -3.52
CA TRP A 189 -4.16 -6.76 -3.16
C TRP A 189 -5.05 -6.83 -1.92
N ILE A 190 -6.11 -7.65 -1.99
CA ILE A 190 -7.13 -7.69 -0.94
C ILE A 190 -6.60 -8.35 0.34
N SER A 191 -5.94 -9.51 0.23
CA SER A 191 -5.39 -10.18 1.40
C SER A 191 -4.33 -9.35 2.11
N ILE A 192 -3.44 -8.71 1.34
CA ILE A 192 -2.38 -7.87 1.88
C ILE A 192 -2.93 -6.61 2.55
N PHE A 193 -4.04 -6.04 2.04
CA PHE A 193 -4.76 -4.95 2.69
C PHE A 193 -5.19 -5.34 4.11
N PHE A 194 -5.87 -6.47 4.28
CA PHE A 194 -6.35 -6.92 5.59
C PHE A 194 -5.21 -7.29 6.55
N VAL A 195 -4.14 -7.92 6.06
CA VAL A 195 -2.96 -8.20 6.89
C VAL A 195 -2.29 -6.90 7.33
N THR A 196 -2.20 -5.91 6.45
CA THR A 196 -1.62 -4.59 6.76
C THR A 196 -2.44 -3.86 7.81
N LEU A 197 -3.79 -3.89 7.73
CA LEU A 197 -4.65 -3.31 8.76
C LEU A 197 -4.27 -3.81 10.16
N VAL A 198 -4.08 -5.13 10.33
CA VAL A 198 -3.72 -5.73 11.62
C VAL A 198 -2.29 -5.37 12.03
N LEU A 199 -1.33 -5.44 11.11
CA LEU A 199 0.08 -5.20 11.45
C LEU A 199 0.36 -3.74 11.80
N PHE A 200 -0.30 -2.78 11.15
CA PHE A 200 -0.10 -1.35 11.44
C PHE A 200 -0.78 -0.87 12.72
N THR A 201 -1.65 -1.66 13.33
CA THR A 201 -2.12 -1.39 14.70
C THR A 201 -1.05 -1.66 15.75
N ARG A 202 -0.02 -2.49 15.43
CA ARG A 202 1.04 -2.85 16.37
C ARG A 202 2.05 -1.72 16.52
N PRO A 203 2.38 -1.26 17.75
CA PRO A 203 3.43 -0.27 17.98
C PRO A 203 4.78 -0.74 17.41
N GLY A 204 5.55 0.18 16.87
CA GLY A 204 6.88 -0.07 16.29
C GLY A 204 6.87 -0.71 14.89
N PHE A 205 5.77 -1.32 14.44
CA PHE A 205 5.71 -1.95 13.11
C PHE A 205 5.76 -0.92 11.98
N PRO A 206 5.02 0.21 12.01
CA PRO A 206 5.04 1.20 10.93
C PRO A 206 6.44 1.74 10.63
N LEU A 207 7.24 2.03 11.67
CA LEU A 207 8.62 2.50 11.48
C LEU A 207 9.55 1.41 10.91
N ARG A 208 9.35 0.14 11.33
CA ARG A 208 10.10 -0.99 10.75
C ARG A 208 9.76 -1.20 9.29
N TRP A 209 8.48 -1.11 8.95
CA TRP A 209 8.01 -1.19 7.58
C TRP A 209 8.59 -0.08 6.70
N MET A 210 8.58 1.18 7.16
CA MET A 210 9.19 2.29 6.44
C MET A 210 10.69 2.06 6.18
N LYS A 211 11.44 1.58 7.18
CA LYS A 211 12.86 1.26 7.00
C LYS A 211 13.07 0.16 5.94
N LEU A 212 12.23 -0.88 5.98
CA LEU A 212 12.27 -1.95 4.99
C LEU A 212 11.94 -1.42 3.60
N LEU A 213 10.88 -0.61 3.45
CA LEU A 213 10.54 0.04 2.18
C LEU A 213 11.71 0.83 1.61
N MET A 214 12.35 1.66 2.43
CA MET A 214 13.50 2.46 1.99
C MET A 214 14.72 1.62 1.61
N ALA A 215 14.98 0.53 2.34
CA ALA A 215 16.06 -0.40 2.01
C ALA A 215 15.81 -1.11 0.66
N LEU A 216 14.60 -1.64 0.46
CA LEU A 216 14.20 -2.29 -0.80
C LEU A 216 14.21 -1.31 -1.97
N ALA A 217 13.68 -0.10 -1.76
CA ALA A 217 13.69 0.94 -2.78
C ALA A 217 15.12 1.38 -3.16
N THR A 218 16.04 1.38 -2.21
CA THR A 218 17.46 1.66 -2.50
C THR A 218 18.07 0.56 -3.36
N ILE A 219 17.79 -0.71 -3.06
CA ILE A 219 18.27 -1.83 -3.89
C ILE A 219 17.73 -1.70 -5.32
N VAL A 220 16.42 -1.45 -5.48
CA VAL A 220 15.80 -1.28 -6.79
C VAL A 220 16.39 -0.09 -7.55
N ALA A 221 16.65 1.03 -6.86
CA ALA A 221 17.27 2.21 -7.46
C ALA A 221 18.72 1.92 -7.90
N LEU A 222 19.51 1.24 -7.09
CA LEU A 222 20.89 0.88 -7.44
C LEU A 222 20.95 -0.10 -8.63
N LEU A 223 20.04 -1.07 -8.70
CA LEU A 223 19.88 -1.94 -9.86
C LEU A 223 19.53 -1.12 -11.12
N GLY A 224 18.66 -0.12 -10.99
CA GLY A 224 18.32 0.79 -12.08
C GLY A 224 19.50 1.66 -12.51
N VAL A 225 20.33 2.12 -11.57
CA VAL A 225 21.59 2.83 -11.91
C VAL A 225 22.53 1.91 -12.68
N TRP A 226 22.76 0.69 -12.20
CA TRP A 226 23.58 -0.29 -12.90
C TRP A 226 23.08 -0.53 -14.32
N GLU A 227 21.77 -0.77 -14.47
CA GLU A 227 21.13 -1.01 -15.76
C GLU A 227 21.29 0.17 -16.72
N SER A 228 21.28 1.41 -16.23
CA SER A 228 21.45 2.60 -17.07
C SER A 228 22.83 2.69 -17.72
N PHE A 229 23.86 2.13 -17.09
CA PHE A 229 25.22 2.09 -17.65
C PHE A 229 25.44 0.91 -18.59
N THR A 230 24.77 -0.22 -18.34
CA THR A 230 24.97 -1.46 -19.11
C THR A 230 23.95 -1.60 -20.24
N SER A 231 22.89 -0.79 -20.25
CA SER A 231 21.75 -0.87 -21.18
C SER A 231 21.10 -2.26 -21.23
N ARG A 232 21.18 -3.00 -20.14
CA ARG A 232 20.54 -4.33 -19.96
C ARG A 232 20.33 -4.61 -18.48
N VAL A 233 19.30 -5.35 -18.13
CA VAL A 233 19.08 -5.78 -16.76
C VAL A 233 20.17 -6.77 -16.30
N LEU A 234 20.44 -6.80 -15.01
CA LEU A 234 21.55 -7.57 -14.42
C LEU A 234 21.48 -9.07 -14.74
N TRP A 235 20.30 -9.65 -14.80
CA TRP A 235 20.08 -11.09 -15.08
C TRP A 235 19.83 -11.42 -16.55
N ALA A 236 19.89 -10.45 -17.45
CA ALA A 236 19.76 -10.71 -18.88
C ALA A 236 20.83 -11.71 -19.34
N GLY A 237 20.41 -12.78 -20.00
CA GLY A 237 21.31 -13.86 -20.44
C GLY A 237 21.67 -14.89 -19.37
N HIS A 238 21.23 -14.72 -18.10
CA HIS A 238 21.50 -15.64 -17.00
C HIS A 238 20.22 -16.25 -16.39
N ILE A 239 19.08 -16.15 -17.10
CA ILE A 239 17.81 -16.69 -16.64
C ILE A 239 17.82 -18.20 -16.81
N PRO A 240 17.67 -18.99 -15.72
CA PRO A 240 17.61 -20.45 -15.79
C PRO A 240 16.47 -20.92 -16.68
N SER A 241 16.65 -22.01 -17.42
CA SER A 241 15.67 -22.56 -18.37
C SER A 241 14.33 -22.99 -17.72
N ILE A 242 14.32 -23.21 -16.40
CA ILE A 242 13.12 -23.51 -15.60
C ILE A 242 12.20 -22.27 -15.47
N LEU A 243 12.77 -21.08 -15.56
CA LEU A 243 12.02 -19.82 -15.50
C LEU A 243 11.63 -19.39 -16.92
N LYS A 244 10.36 -19.04 -17.07
CA LYS A 244 9.78 -18.59 -18.33
C LYS A 244 9.29 -17.15 -18.19
N ILE A 245 9.19 -16.47 -19.31
CA ILE A 245 8.63 -15.12 -19.42
C ILE A 245 7.46 -15.22 -20.40
N GLU A 246 6.27 -14.80 -19.96
CA GLU A 246 5.04 -14.85 -20.76
C GLU A 246 4.90 -13.61 -21.66
N ASP A 247 5.35 -12.46 -21.15
CA ASP A 247 5.14 -11.15 -21.78
C ASP A 247 6.19 -10.86 -22.84
N GLU A 248 5.76 -10.78 -24.10
CA GLU A 248 6.64 -10.44 -25.22
C GLU A 248 7.26 -9.05 -25.12
N ALA A 249 6.56 -8.08 -24.51
CA ALA A 249 7.11 -6.75 -24.30
C ALA A 249 8.30 -6.78 -23.34
N VAL A 250 8.21 -7.63 -22.30
CA VAL A 250 9.34 -7.87 -21.37
C VAL A 250 10.49 -8.57 -22.08
N LEU A 251 10.23 -9.57 -22.93
CA LEU A 251 11.29 -10.25 -23.70
C LEU A 251 12.04 -9.28 -24.58
N ARG A 252 11.35 -8.35 -25.26
CA ARG A 252 11.96 -7.30 -26.07
C ARG A 252 12.78 -6.33 -25.23
N ALA A 253 12.27 -5.93 -24.08
CA ALA A 253 12.99 -5.06 -23.15
C ALA A 253 14.28 -5.73 -22.62
N LEU A 254 14.23 -7.02 -22.31
CA LEU A 254 15.40 -7.81 -21.91
C LEU A 254 16.43 -7.98 -23.03
N ALA A 255 15.99 -7.97 -24.29
CA ALA A 255 16.87 -7.97 -25.46
C ALA A 255 17.58 -6.61 -25.69
N GLY A 256 17.32 -5.61 -24.85
CA GLY A 256 17.98 -4.30 -24.93
C GLY A 256 17.45 -3.40 -26.05
N THR A 257 16.20 -3.60 -26.50
CA THR A 257 15.62 -2.77 -27.56
C THR A 257 15.40 -1.34 -27.10
N ALA A 258 15.96 -0.40 -27.89
CA ALA A 258 15.75 1.03 -27.65
C ALA A 258 14.31 1.44 -28.00
N ARG A 259 13.81 2.47 -27.32
CA ARG A 259 12.50 3.06 -27.64
C ARG A 259 12.53 3.66 -29.07
N ALA A 260 11.60 3.24 -29.91
CA ALA A 260 11.52 3.72 -31.30
C ALA A 260 11.44 5.25 -31.41
N ALA A 261 10.69 5.91 -30.48
CA ALA A 261 10.50 7.36 -30.50
C ALA A 261 11.74 8.18 -30.10
N THR A 262 12.66 7.65 -29.31
CA THR A 262 13.80 8.41 -28.75
C THR A 262 15.15 7.77 -29.02
N GLY A 263 15.19 6.55 -29.53
CA GLY A 263 16.42 5.78 -29.73
C GLY A 263 17.20 5.45 -28.45
N LYS A 264 16.59 5.69 -27.26
CA LYS A 264 17.23 5.48 -25.96
C LYS A 264 16.76 4.20 -25.30
N TYR A 265 17.68 3.50 -24.63
CA TYR A 265 17.33 2.45 -23.69
C TYR A 265 16.55 3.03 -22.49
N ARG A 266 15.57 2.30 -22.00
CA ARG A 266 14.74 2.70 -20.85
C ARG A 266 14.94 1.73 -19.71
N VAL A 267 15.36 2.25 -18.58
CA VAL A 267 15.62 1.47 -17.36
C VAL A 267 14.31 0.95 -16.77
N GLN A 268 14.26 -0.33 -16.41
CA GLN A 268 13.12 -1.00 -15.78
C GLN A 268 13.45 -1.71 -14.47
N SER A 269 14.72 -1.94 -14.14
CA SER A 269 15.18 -2.64 -12.92
C SER A 269 14.47 -4.00 -12.77
N THR A 270 13.85 -4.26 -11.62
CA THR A 270 13.09 -5.49 -11.33
C THR A 270 11.66 -5.51 -11.90
N TYR A 271 11.22 -4.41 -12.49
CA TYR A 271 9.87 -4.27 -13.05
C TYR A 271 9.78 -4.79 -14.49
N GLY A 272 8.58 -5.21 -14.87
CA GLY A 272 8.33 -5.63 -16.26
C GLY A 272 8.36 -4.48 -17.27
N THR A 273 8.17 -3.24 -16.78
CA THR A 273 8.16 -2.04 -17.62
C THR A 273 8.86 -0.86 -16.96
N PRO A 274 9.46 0.06 -17.74
CA PRO A 274 10.02 1.30 -17.22
C PRO A 274 8.98 2.19 -16.50
N LEU A 275 7.72 2.10 -16.91
CA LEU A 275 6.63 2.87 -16.30
C LEU A 275 6.30 2.35 -14.90
N GLY A 276 6.32 1.03 -14.67
CA GLY A 276 6.15 0.41 -13.35
C GLY A 276 7.24 0.85 -12.37
N LEU A 277 8.50 0.86 -12.81
CA LEU A 277 9.63 1.37 -12.02
C LEU A 277 9.45 2.85 -11.67
N SER A 278 9.09 3.66 -12.67
CA SER A 278 8.87 5.11 -12.50
C SER A 278 7.72 5.41 -11.51
N GLU A 279 6.63 4.66 -11.58
CA GLU A 279 5.52 4.70 -10.61
C GLU A 279 6.01 4.38 -9.20
N PHE A 280 6.77 3.30 -9.03
CA PHE A 280 7.33 2.91 -7.73
C PHE A 280 8.19 4.02 -7.12
N MET A 281 9.10 4.61 -7.88
CA MET A 281 9.94 5.71 -7.41
C MET A 281 9.10 6.90 -6.99
N GLY A 282 8.04 7.24 -7.74
CA GLY A 282 7.09 8.31 -7.40
C GLY A 282 6.29 8.04 -6.13
N LEU A 283 5.95 6.77 -5.86
CA LEU A 283 5.25 6.37 -4.63
C LEU A 283 6.16 6.36 -3.39
N VAL A 284 7.46 6.10 -3.57
CA VAL A 284 8.43 6.08 -2.46
C VAL A 284 9.01 7.46 -2.17
N ALA A 285 9.02 8.38 -3.14
CA ALA A 285 9.58 9.73 -2.98
C ALA A 285 9.06 10.48 -1.73
N PRO A 286 7.75 10.45 -1.36
CA PRO A 286 7.28 11.11 -0.14
C PRO A 286 7.94 10.62 1.14
N PHE A 287 8.29 9.33 1.22
CA PHE A 287 8.97 8.76 2.40
C PHE A 287 10.42 9.24 2.51
N ALA A 288 11.11 9.38 1.39
CA ALA A 288 12.45 9.93 1.37
C ALA A 288 12.44 11.42 1.75
N VAL A 289 11.49 12.21 1.22
CA VAL A 289 11.28 13.60 1.64
C VAL A 289 10.98 13.68 3.14
N HIS A 290 10.14 12.77 3.65
CA HIS A 290 9.85 12.70 5.09
C HIS A 290 11.11 12.45 5.92
N LEU A 291 11.94 11.47 5.53
CA LEU A 291 13.20 11.19 6.24
C LEU A 291 14.22 12.35 6.15
N LEU A 292 14.27 13.05 5.02
CA LEU A 292 15.13 14.21 4.83
C LEU A 292 14.76 15.34 5.81
N LEU A 293 13.46 15.60 5.97
CA LEU A 293 12.97 16.72 6.77
C LEU A 293 12.82 16.40 8.26
N THR A 294 12.50 15.14 8.62
CA THR A 294 12.23 14.73 10.01
C THR A 294 13.33 13.88 10.64
N GLY A 295 14.33 13.48 9.86
CA GLY A 295 15.41 12.62 10.34
C GLY A 295 16.24 13.28 11.46
N HIS A 296 16.29 12.66 12.66
CA HIS A 296 17.02 13.20 13.80
C HIS A 296 18.55 13.11 13.66
N ARG A 297 19.04 12.08 12.92
CA ARG A 297 20.48 11.87 12.71
C ARG A 297 20.89 12.45 11.35
N ALA A 298 22.01 13.14 11.29
CA ALA A 298 22.56 13.66 10.04
C ALA A 298 22.74 12.56 8.98
N ALA A 299 23.18 11.36 9.39
CA ALA A 299 23.32 10.20 8.51
C ALA A 299 22.00 9.78 7.85
N VAL A 300 20.86 9.85 8.57
CA VAL A 300 19.54 9.53 7.98
C VAL A 300 19.12 10.57 6.95
N ARG A 301 19.38 11.84 7.22
CA ARG A 301 19.10 12.92 6.27
C ARG A 301 19.99 12.83 5.04
N ALA A 302 21.29 12.56 5.23
CA ALA A 302 22.24 12.36 4.14
C ALA A 302 21.83 11.15 3.27
N PHE A 303 21.47 10.02 3.88
CA PHE A 303 20.92 8.85 3.18
C PHE A 303 19.69 9.22 2.35
N ALA A 304 18.74 9.95 2.92
CA ALA A 304 17.52 10.35 2.23
C ALA A 304 17.82 11.30 1.05
N ALA A 305 18.78 12.23 1.21
CA ALA A 305 19.20 13.11 0.14
C ALA A 305 19.86 12.35 -1.01
N VAL A 306 20.79 11.44 -0.71
CA VAL A 306 21.44 10.59 -1.71
C VAL A 306 20.41 9.71 -2.43
N TYR A 307 19.49 9.09 -1.67
CA TYR A 307 18.43 8.30 -2.27
C TYR A 307 17.55 9.11 -3.24
N LEU A 308 17.14 10.33 -2.85
CA LEU A 308 16.32 11.19 -3.70
C LEU A 308 17.03 11.55 -5.02
N VAL A 309 18.33 11.88 -4.96
CA VAL A 309 19.13 12.13 -6.17
C VAL A 309 19.22 10.88 -7.04
N THR A 310 19.49 9.73 -6.43
CA THR A 310 19.56 8.44 -7.15
C THR A 310 18.21 8.07 -7.78
N ALA A 311 17.11 8.20 -7.02
CA ALA A 311 15.76 7.91 -7.51
C ALA A 311 15.37 8.85 -8.67
N LEU A 312 15.70 10.13 -8.57
CA LEU A 312 15.47 11.11 -9.63
C LEU A 312 16.25 10.76 -10.91
N TYR A 313 17.53 10.37 -10.76
CA TYR A 313 18.33 9.89 -11.86
C TYR A 313 17.69 8.68 -12.55
N VAL A 314 17.28 7.68 -11.77
CA VAL A 314 16.60 6.48 -12.29
C VAL A 314 15.30 6.84 -13.01
N VAL A 315 14.48 7.73 -12.44
CA VAL A 315 13.24 8.21 -13.08
C VAL A 315 13.54 8.88 -14.42
N ILE A 316 14.58 9.68 -14.52
CA ILE A 316 15.01 10.29 -15.80
C ILE A 316 15.45 9.19 -16.79
N ALA A 317 16.16 8.18 -16.33
CA ALA A 317 16.60 7.05 -17.15
C ALA A 317 15.44 6.13 -17.61
N THR A 318 14.29 6.15 -16.94
CA THR A 318 13.06 5.48 -17.43
C THR A 318 12.41 6.21 -18.61
N ASP A 319 12.84 7.40 -18.96
CA ASP A 319 12.22 8.30 -19.95
C ASP A 319 10.71 8.52 -19.67
N SER A 320 10.35 8.63 -18.37
CA SER A 320 8.98 8.80 -17.89
C SER A 320 8.74 10.21 -17.34
N ARG A 321 7.90 10.98 -18.04
CA ARG A 321 7.53 12.34 -17.61
C ARG A 321 6.74 12.36 -16.32
N LEU A 322 5.79 11.43 -16.18
CA LEU A 322 4.89 11.40 -15.04
C LEU A 322 5.57 10.97 -13.74
N GLY A 323 6.56 10.06 -13.83
CA GLY A 323 7.38 9.71 -12.66
C GLY A 323 8.19 10.89 -12.14
N LEU A 324 8.70 11.73 -13.04
CA LEU A 324 9.36 12.98 -12.66
C LEU A 324 8.40 13.94 -11.99
N ILE A 325 7.21 14.14 -12.59
CA ILE A 325 6.16 15.00 -12.04
C ILE A 325 5.74 14.52 -10.64
N SER A 326 5.49 13.23 -10.45
CA SER A 326 5.05 12.68 -9.16
C SER A 326 6.13 12.79 -8.08
N SER A 327 7.40 12.63 -8.45
CA SER A 327 8.53 12.82 -7.53
C SER A 327 8.65 14.27 -7.06
N LEU A 328 8.53 15.24 -7.97
CA LEU A 328 8.54 16.67 -7.65
C LEU A 328 7.28 17.08 -6.86
N LEU A 329 6.12 16.57 -7.25
CA LEU A 329 4.85 16.81 -6.57
C LEU A 329 4.90 16.35 -5.11
N SER A 330 5.64 15.28 -4.80
CA SER A 330 5.84 14.83 -3.42
C SER A 330 6.43 15.92 -2.53
N GLY A 331 7.43 16.64 -3.00
CA GLY A 331 8.02 17.76 -2.28
C GLY A 331 7.05 18.94 -2.12
N LEU A 332 6.33 19.27 -3.18
CA LEU A 332 5.31 20.32 -3.15
C LEU A 332 4.18 19.97 -2.15
N LEU A 333 3.57 18.80 -2.27
CA LEU A 333 2.51 18.37 -1.35
C LEU A 333 3.01 18.32 0.11
N TYR A 334 4.25 17.90 0.32
CA TYR A 334 4.85 17.93 1.66
C TYR A 334 4.93 19.35 2.22
N LEU A 335 5.37 20.30 1.41
CA LEU A 335 5.41 21.73 1.77
C LEU A 335 4.01 22.29 2.05
N LEU A 336 3.00 21.88 1.26
CA LEU A 336 1.61 22.29 1.49
C LEU A 336 1.09 21.80 2.84
N PHE A 337 1.22 20.50 3.14
CA PHE A 337 0.80 19.97 4.45
C PHE A 337 1.58 20.60 5.60
N TRP A 338 2.88 20.80 5.44
CA TRP A 338 3.72 21.45 6.44
C TRP A 338 3.23 22.88 6.72
N SER A 339 2.93 23.66 5.69
CA SER A 339 2.44 25.03 5.84
C SER A 339 1.04 25.08 6.47
N LEU A 340 0.13 24.18 6.08
CA LEU A 340 -1.18 24.05 6.71
C LEU A 340 -1.08 23.72 8.20
N LEU A 341 -0.22 22.77 8.57
CA LEU A 341 0.01 22.40 9.97
C LEU A 341 0.62 23.57 10.76
N ARG A 342 1.59 24.27 10.20
CA ARG A 342 2.20 25.43 10.83
C ARG A 342 1.20 26.56 11.02
N TRP A 343 0.37 26.84 10.01
CA TRP A 343 -0.68 27.87 10.10
C TRP A 343 -1.70 27.57 11.19
N ARG A 344 -2.04 26.30 11.39
CA ARG A 344 -2.96 25.93 12.48
C ARG A 344 -2.34 26.06 13.87
N ARG A 345 -1.06 25.74 14.02
CA ARG A 345 -0.35 25.81 15.30
C ARG A 345 0.02 27.24 15.69
N ASP A 346 0.43 28.02 14.73
CA ASP A 346 0.90 29.40 14.92
C ASP A 346 0.13 30.34 13.99
N ARG A 347 -0.93 30.93 14.56
CA ARG A 347 -1.77 31.89 13.83
C ARG A 347 -1.08 33.23 13.57
N GLY A 348 -0.01 33.55 14.29
CA GLY A 348 0.80 34.75 14.07
C GLY A 348 1.80 34.61 12.92
N SER A 349 2.01 33.41 12.40
CA SER A 349 2.92 33.17 11.28
C SER A 349 2.35 33.70 9.97
N ILE A 350 3.02 34.67 9.36
CA ILE A 350 2.68 35.22 8.02
C ILE A 350 3.14 34.29 6.90
N MET A 351 4.27 33.58 7.11
CA MET A 351 4.88 32.72 6.09
C MET A 351 3.99 31.52 5.71
N ALA A 352 3.33 30.90 6.70
CA ALA A 352 2.52 29.72 6.46
C ALA A 352 1.30 30.00 5.55
N PRO A 353 0.42 30.99 5.83
CA PRO A 353 -0.67 31.33 4.93
C PRO A 353 -0.16 31.87 3.58
N ALA A 354 0.96 32.60 3.54
CA ALA A 354 1.54 33.06 2.29
C ALA A 354 1.92 31.90 1.36
N ILE A 355 2.54 30.84 1.89
CA ILE A 355 2.82 29.62 1.13
C ILE A 355 1.52 28.97 0.64
N VAL A 356 0.51 28.80 1.48
CA VAL A 356 -0.78 28.18 1.09
C VAL A 356 -1.45 28.98 -0.03
N LEU A 357 -1.48 30.30 0.09
CA LEU A 357 -2.06 31.20 -0.94
C LEU A 357 -1.20 31.25 -2.22
N ALA A 358 0.10 31.01 -2.13
CA ALA A 358 0.98 30.95 -3.30
C ALA A 358 0.72 29.70 -4.18
N TYR A 359 0.14 28.60 -3.62
CA TYR A 359 -0.09 27.38 -4.41
C TYR A 359 -0.94 27.58 -5.64
N PRO A 360 -2.15 28.19 -5.58
CA PRO A 360 -2.93 28.47 -6.77
C PRO A 360 -2.17 29.33 -7.79
N ALA A 361 -1.43 30.35 -7.32
CA ALA A 361 -0.64 31.20 -8.18
C ALA A 361 0.51 30.45 -8.86
N ILE A 362 1.25 29.62 -8.10
CA ILE A 362 2.34 28.76 -8.62
C ILE A 362 1.76 27.75 -9.63
N PHE A 363 0.61 27.16 -9.34
CA PHE A 363 -0.06 26.24 -10.25
C PHE A 363 -0.46 26.96 -11.56
N CYS A 364 -1.16 28.09 -11.47
CA CYS A 364 -1.54 28.88 -12.63
C CYS A 364 -0.32 29.34 -13.44
N PHE A 365 0.72 29.83 -12.75
CA PHE A 365 1.98 30.20 -13.40
C PHE A 365 2.67 29.02 -14.06
N GLY A 366 2.72 27.86 -13.38
CA GLY A 366 3.25 26.62 -13.93
C GLY A 366 2.51 26.20 -15.19
N VAL A 367 1.18 26.22 -15.17
CA VAL A 367 0.35 25.92 -16.34
C VAL A 367 0.62 26.93 -17.46
N ALA A 368 0.61 28.24 -17.17
CA ALA A 368 0.91 29.27 -18.15
C ALA A 368 2.31 29.11 -18.77
N ALA A 369 3.32 28.77 -17.97
CA ALA A 369 4.66 28.50 -18.44
C ALA A 369 4.74 27.30 -19.43
N THR A 370 3.87 26.30 -19.26
CA THR A 370 3.80 25.18 -20.21
C THR A 370 3.29 25.61 -21.59
N PHE A 371 2.54 26.69 -21.69
CA PHE A 371 2.12 27.27 -22.98
C PHE A 371 3.15 28.27 -23.53
N ALA A 372 3.78 29.08 -22.65
CA ALA A 372 4.70 30.15 -23.04
C ALA A 372 6.07 29.63 -23.46
N ILE A 373 6.59 28.58 -22.82
CA ILE A 373 7.94 28.06 -23.07
C ILE A 373 7.85 26.88 -24.05
N GLY A 374 8.33 27.06 -25.28
CA GLY A 374 8.23 26.06 -26.35
C GLY A 374 8.77 24.67 -25.96
N ARG A 375 9.88 24.59 -25.20
CA ARG A 375 10.44 23.31 -24.73
C ARG A 375 9.50 22.62 -23.70
N LEU A 376 8.84 23.37 -22.81
CA LEU A 376 7.86 22.83 -21.86
C LEU A 376 6.57 22.46 -22.58
N ARG A 377 6.12 23.29 -23.51
CA ARG A 377 4.93 23.02 -24.35
C ARG A 377 5.09 21.67 -25.07
N ALA A 378 6.19 21.45 -25.75
CA ALA A 378 6.46 20.19 -26.44
C ALA A 378 6.51 18.98 -25.50
N LYS A 379 7.04 19.16 -24.28
CA LYS A 379 7.10 18.07 -23.28
C LYS A 379 5.76 17.74 -22.62
N VAL A 380 4.94 18.75 -22.34
CA VAL A 380 3.68 18.59 -21.60
C VAL A 380 2.51 18.30 -22.53
N TRP A 381 2.32 19.15 -23.54
CA TRP A 381 1.15 19.10 -24.43
C TRP A 381 1.38 18.27 -25.70
N GLY A 382 2.62 17.90 -25.97
CA GLY A 382 3.01 17.12 -27.12
C GLY A 382 3.60 17.97 -28.24
N GLY A 383 4.57 17.38 -28.89
CA GLY A 383 5.33 17.94 -30.01
C GLY A 383 6.59 17.14 -30.23
N GLY A 384 7.09 17.03 -31.46
CA GLY A 384 8.27 16.25 -31.78
C GLY A 384 8.13 14.76 -31.43
N ALA A 385 9.17 14.15 -30.84
CA ALA A 385 9.22 12.74 -30.47
C ALA A 385 8.13 12.26 -29.47
N GLN A 386 7.40 13.18 -28.84
CA GLN A 386 6.35 12.86 -27.85
C GLN A 386 4.93 12.96 -28.42
N ALA A 387 4.75 13.53 -29.63
CA ALA A 387 3.46 13.67 -30.27
C ALA A 387 2.77 12.30 -30.43
N ALA A 388 3.49 11.32 -30.98
CA ALA A 388 2.98 9.98 -31.20
C ALA A 388 2.43 9.31 -29.92
N SER A 389 3.01 9.59 -28.74
CA SER A 389 2.50 9.03 -27.47
C SER A 389 1.22 9.73 -27.01
N ASN A 390 1.04 11.01 -27.30
CA ASN A 390 -0.19 11.73 -26.96
C ASN A 390 -1.33 11.38 -27.91
N ASP A 391 -1.00 11.27 -29.21
CA ASP A 391 -1.94 10.86 -30.27
C ASP A 391 -2.45 9.43 -30.03
N ALA A 392 -1.55 8.51 -29.61
CA ALA A 392 -1.92 7.15 -29.23
C ALA A 392 -2.92 7.13 -28.06
N ARG A 393 -2.74 7.98 -27.05
CA ARG A 393 -3.69 8.08 -25.94
C ARG A 393 -5.03 8.68 -26.37
N ALA A 394 -5.01 9.73 -27.19
CA ALA A 394 -6.23 10.32 -27.75
C ALA A 394 -7.01 9.24 -28.53
N ALA A 395 -6.36 8.50 -29.43
CA ALA A 395 -6.97 7.42 -30.18
C ALA A 395 -7.53 6.30 -29.29
N GLN A 396 -6.83 5.94 -28.18
CA GLN A 396 -7.35 4.98 -27.20
C GLN A 396 -8.65 5.47 -26.55
N TRP A 397 -8.73 6.73 -26.15
CA TRP A 397 -9.95 7.30 -25.57
C TRP A 397 -11.09 7.38 -26.60
N GLU A 398 -10.82 7.83 -27.82
CA GLU A 398 -11.82 7.86 -28.90
C GLU A 398 -12.38 6.45 -29.20
N THR A 399 -11.52 5.43 -29.26
CA THR A 399 -11.92 4.04 -29.48
C THR A 399 -12.70 3.46 -28.29
N ALA A 400 -12.40 3.90 -27.06
CA ALA A 400 -12.99 3.36 -25.86
C ALA A 400 -14.39 3.89 -25.56
N TRP A 401 -14.68 5.17 -25.83
CA TRP A 401 -15.95 5.79 -25.47
C TRP A 401 -17.18 5.03 -26.00
N PRO A 402 -17.27 4.63 -27.28
CA PRO A 402 -18.41 3.85 -27.76
C PRO A 402 -18.57 2.51 -27.01
N LYS A 403 -17.45 1.87 -26.63
CA LYS A 403 -17.45 0.58 -25.94
C LYS A 403 -17.87 0.73 -24.47
N ILE A 404 -17.46 1.81 -23.81
CA ILE A 404 -17.87 2.12 -22.43
C ILE A 404 -19.37 2.40 -22.37
N PHE A 405 -19.90 3.19 -23.31
CA PHE A 405 -21.35 3.51 -23.33
C PHE A 405 -22.22 2.34 -23.74
N SER A 406 -21.74 1.45 -24.62
CA SER A 406 -22.48 0.25 -24.99
C SER A 406 -22.54 -0.77 -23.85
N HIS A 407 -21.53 -0.80 -22.98
CA HIS A 407 -21.44 -1.71 -21.84
C HIS A 407 -21.09 -0.94 -20.54
N PRO A 408 -22.03 -0.18 -19.96
CA PRO A 408 -21.77 0.70 -18.81
C PRO A 408 -21.41 -0.07 -17.53
N HIS A 409 -21.65 -1.38 -17.48
CA HIS A 409 -21.25 -2.30 -16.40
C HIS A 409 -19.84 -2.91 -16.63
N GLY A 410 -19.20 -2.62 -17.77
CA GLY A 410 -17.89 -3.15 -18.14
C GLY A 410 -17.95 -4.51 -18.87
N HIS A 411 -16.79 -5.06 -19.18
CA HIS A 411 -16.62 -6.28 -19.99
C HIS A 411 -16.02 -7.45 -19.18
N GLY A 412 -15.82 -7.26 -17.89
CA GLY A 412 -15.22 -8.25 -16.98
C GLY A 412 -13.76 -7.97 -16.64
N VAL A 413 -13.35 -8.49 -15.48
CA VAL A 413 -12.02 -8.26 -14.91
C VAL A 413 -10.90 -8.66 -15.87
N GLY A 414 -9.97 -7.73 -16.14
CA GLY A 414 -8.78 -7.92 -16.96
C GLY A 414 -9.05 -8.06 -18.47
N GLN A 415 -10.18 -7.56 -18.96
CA GLN A 415 -10.54 -7.62 -20.38
C GLN A 415 -10.24 -6.33 -21.16
N ALA A 416 -9.97 -5.23 -20.46
CA ALA A 416 -9.85 -3.88 -21.02
C ALA A 416 -8.91 -3.80 -22.24
N GLY A 417 -7.72 -4.37 -22.16
CA GLY A 417 -6.74 -4.34 -23.28
C GLY A 417 -7.25 -5.04 -24.55
N GLY A 418 -7.83 -6.24 -24.38
CA GLY A 418 -8.41 -7.01 -25.46
C GLY A 418 -9.68 -6.38 -26.04
N VAL A 419 -10.51 -5.79 -25.19
CA VAL A 419 -11.74 -5.09 -25.59
C VAL A 419 -11.39 -3.78 -26.29
N LEU A 420 -10.42 -3.01 -25.80
CA LEU A 420 -9.97 -1.79 -26.46
C LEU A 420 -9.50 -2.07 -27.88
N GLY A 421 -8.72 -3.16 -28.05
CA GLY A 421 -8.22 -3.59 -29.35
C GLY A 421 -7.24 -2.59 -30.00
N TYR A 422 -6.71 -1.64 -29.22
CA TYR A 422 -5.69 -0.72 -29.71
C TYR A 422 -4.34 -1.42 -29.74
N VAL A 423 -3.71 -1.42 -30.91
CA VAL A 423 -2.40 -2.03 -31.13
C VAL A 423 -1.37 -0.94 -31.26
N GLY A 424 -0.33 -0.98 -30.45
CA GLY A 424 0.79 -0.04 -30.50
C GLY A 424 1.62 -0.18 -31.78
N ALA A 425 2.54 0.73 -32.01
CA ALA A 425 3.45 0.71 -33.16
C ALA A 425 4.35 -0.56 -33.19
N ASP A 426 4.46 -1.26 -32.07
CA ASP A 426 5.19 -2.50 -31.88
C ASP A 426 4.37 -3.77 -32.17
N GLY A 427 3.09 -3.61 -32.57
CA GLY A 427 2.19 -4.72 -32.85
C GLY A 427 1.58 -5.38 -31.62
N ILE A 428 1.77 -4.80 -30.41
CA ILE A 428 1.26 -5.35 -29.15
C ILE A 428 -0.02 -4.61 -28.73
N PRO A 429 -1.10 -5.32 -28.36
CA PRO A 429 -2.27 -4.69 -27.73
C PRO A 429 -1.86 -3.94 -26.46
N THR A 430 -2.15 -2.65 -26.38
CA THR A 430 -1.73 -1.80 -25.28
C THR A 430 -2.87 -0.90 -24.80
N ILE A 431 -2.85 -0.60 -23.51
CA ILE A 431 -3.69 0.40 -22.86
C ILE A 431 -2.80 1.22 -21.94
N ASP A 432 -2.86 2.55 -22.07
CA ASP A 432 -1.92 3.42 -21.35
C ASP A 432 -2.48 3.91 -20.01
N SER A 433 -3.81 4.13 -19.90
CA SER A 433 -4.43 4.69 -18.71
C SER A 433 -5.16 3.62 -17.89
N TYR A 434 -4.91 3.57 -16.57
CA TYR A 434 -5.67 2.72 -15.66
C TYR A 434 -7.11 3.21 -15.43
N PHE A 435 -7.36 4.51 -15.63
CA PHE A 435 -8.72 5.04 -15.63
C PHE A 435 -9.54 4.38 -16.74
N LEU A 436 -8.95 4.31 -17.92
CA LEU A 436 -9.56 3.67 -19.08
C LEU A 436 -9.72 2.15 -18.85
N ASN A 437 -8.72 1.52 -18.24
CA ASN A 437 -8.78 0.12 -17.86
C ASN A 437 -9.97 -0.16 -16.92
N MET A 438 -10.13 0.63 -15.86
CA MET A 438 -11.25 0.49 -14.93
C MET A 438 -12.62 0.69 -15.59
N LEU A 439 -12.74 1.68 -16.48
CA LEU A 439 -13.98 1.95 -17.18
C LEU A 439 -14.36 0.81 -18.15
N LEU A 440 -13.40 0.20 -18.82
CA LEU A 440 -13.63 -0.92 -19.72
C LEU A 440 -13.89 -2.23 -18.98
N ASP A 441 -13.17 -2.50 -17.89
CA ASP A 441 -13.33 -3.74 -17.12
C ASP A 441 -14.61 -3.76 -16.29
N TYR A 442 -14.92 -2.65 -15.58
CA TYR A 442 -15.96 -2.60 -14.55
C TYR A 442 -16.99 -1.48 -14.73
N GLY A 443 -16.88 -0.70 -15.81
CA GLY A 443 -17.75 0.43 -16.08
C GLY A 443 -17.59 1.58 -15.08
N PHE A 444 -18.55 2.51 -15.12
CA PHE A 444 -18.55 3.69 -14.25
C PHE A 444 -18.62 3.33 -12.76
N ILE A 445 -19.39 2.30 -12.41
CA ILE A 445 -19.54 1.85 -11.01
C ILE A 445 -18.20 1.41 -10.46
N GLY A 446 -17.46 0.56 -11.19
CA GLY A 446 -16.15 0.08 -10.76
C GLY A 446 -15.13 1.19 -10.65
N PHE A 447 -15.14 2.14 -11.57
CA PHE A 447 -14.29 3.33 -11.52
C PHE A 447 -14.52 4.14 -10.24
N VAL A 448 -15.79 4.44 -9.90
CA VAL A 448 -16.14 5.20 -8.70
C VAL A 448 -15.79 4.43 -7.42
N LEU A 449 -16.07 3.12 -7.37
CA LEU A 449 -15.74 2.29 -6.21
C LEU A 449 -14.23 2.25 -5.97
N TYR A 450 -13.43 2.02 -7.01
CA TYR A 450 -11.99 1.90 -6.91
C TYR A 450 -11.32 3.23 -6.54
N PHE A 451 -11.50 4.28 -7.34
CA PHE A 451 -10.86 5.57 -7.08
C PHE A 451 -11.49 6.32 -5.91
N GLY A 452 -12.78 6.11 -5.65
CA GLY A 452 -13.47 6.62 -4.46
C GLY A 452 -12.86 6.07 -3.17
N MET A 453 -12.47 4.79 -3.14
CA MET A 453 -11.79 4.18 -2.00
C MET A 453 -10.42 4.84 -1.73
N PHE A 454 -9.61 5.07 -2.77
CA PHE A 454 -8.31 5.76 -2.62
C PHE A 454 -8.49 7.24 -2.27
N GLY A 455 -9.45 7.94 -2.89
CA GLY A 455 -9.80 9.31 -2.55
C GLY A 455 -10.26 9.45 -1.09
N ARG A 456 -11.05 8.47 -0.60
CA ARG A 456 -11.44 8.41 0.81
C ARG A 456 -10.24 8.18 1.73
N GLY A 457 -9.29 7.34 1.31
CA GLY A 457 -8.03 7.14 2.02
C GLY A 457 -7.23 8.45 2.16
N VAL A 458 -7.13 9.23 1.08
CA VAL A 458 -6.50 10.56 1.11
C VAL A 458 -7.23 11.48 2.10
N TRP A 459 -8.56 11.50 2.07
CA TRP A 459 -9.35 12.34 2.96
C TRP A 459 -9.13 12.03 4.45
N ILE A 460 -9.24 10.75 4.84
CA ILE A 460 -9.06 10.36 6.26
C ILE A 460 -7.62 10.60 6.72
N GLY A 461 -6.62 10.34 5.87
CA GLY A 461 -5.24 10.65 6.15
C GLY A 461 -5.00 12.14 6.35
N ALA A 462 -5.49 12.97 5.44
CA ALA A 462 -5.39 14.44 5.53
C ALA A 462 -6.09 14.96 6.79
N ARG A 463 -7.30 14.47 7.11
CA ARG A 463 -8.04 14.82 8.32
C ARG A 463 -7.24 14.49 9.59
N ALA A 464 -6.68 13.27 9.66
CA ALA A 464 -5.90 12.83 10.82
C ALA A 464 -4.59 13.64 10.97
N ILE A 465 -3.93 13.98 9.86
CA ILE A 465 -2.73 14.84 9.86
C ILE A 465 -3.08 16.23 10.40
N ILE A 466 -4.15 16.84 9.89
CA ILE A 466 -4.54 18.20 10.26
C ILE A 466 -5.08 18.25 11.69
N GLY A 467 -5.73 17.21 12.17
CA GLY A 467 -6.46 17.16 13.45
C GLY A 467 -5.60 16.97 14.70
N GLY A 468 -4.38 16.42 14.62
CA GLY A 468 -3.73 15.89 15.80
C GLY A 468 -2.25 16.22 16.04
N ASN A 469 -1.83 16.07 17.30
CA ASN A 469 -0.45 15.95 17.68
C ASN A 469 0.02 14.54 17.35
N LEU A 470 0.76 14.39 16.24
CA LEU A 470 1.20 13.10 15.74
C LEU A 470 2.54 12.70 16.38
N ASN A 471 2.57 11.58 17.07
CA ASN A 471 3.81 10.95 17.47
C ASN A 471 4.61 10.47 16.24
N ARG A 472 5.86 10.04 16.44
CA ARG A 472 6.78 9.68 15.36
C ARG A 472 6.23 8.60 14.40
N GLU A 473 5.45 7.65 14.89
CA GLU A 473 4.83 6.63 14.03
C GLU A 473 3.66 7.19 13.23
N LEU A 474 2.84 8.02 13.86
CA LEU A 474 1.67 8.64 13.24
C LEU A 474 2.07 9.71 12.21
N GLN A 475 3.27 10.30 12.33
CA GLN A 475 3.81 11.21 11.30
C GLN A 475 3.96 10.52 9.93
N LEU A 476 3.99 9.17 9.88
CA LEU A 476 3.98 8.41 8.61
C LEU A 476 2.68 8.57 7.83
N LEU A 477 1.60 9.04 8.45
CA LEU A 477 0.38 9.41 7.74
C LEU A 477 0.66 10.42 6.62
N LEU A 478 1.60 11.33 6.83
CA LEU A 478 1.91 12.37 5.84
C LEU A 478 2.49 11.78 4.54
N PRO A 479 3.62 11.05 4.55
CA PRO A 479 4.12 10.44 3.32
C PRO A 479 3.17 9.39 2.73
N LEU A 480 2.42 8.64 3.54
CA LEU A 480 1.42 7.69 3.06
C LEU A 480 0.29 8.40 2.30
N THR A 481 -0.24 9.49 2.84
CA THR A 481 -1.32 10.27 2.20
C THR A 481 -0.85 10.89 0.89
N ILE A 482 0.36 11.44 0.85
CA ILE A 482 0.96 12.00 -0.37
C ILE A 482 1.17 10.88 -1.40
N ALA A 483 1.63 9.71 -0.99
CA ALA A 483 1.80 8.58 -1.89
C ALA A 483 0.47 8.11 -2.51
N LEU A 484 -0.65 8.13 -1.76
CA LEU A 484 -1.97 7.84 -2.30
C LEU A 484 -2.44 8.90 -3.32
N ILE A 485 -2.13 10.19 -3.09
CA ILE A 485 -2.40 11.25 -4.07
C ILE A 485 -1.58 10.99 -5.36
N ASN A 486 -0.29 10.71 -5.22
CA ASN A 486 0.57 10.36 -6.35
C ASN A 486 0.02 9.14 -7.10
N TYR A 487 -0.45 8.11 -6.39
CA TYR A 487 -1.03 6.92 -7.00
C TYR A 487 -2.23 7.26 -7.90
N ILE A 488 -3.19 8.03 -7.40
CA ILE A 488 -4.36 8.44 -8.19
C ILE A 488 -3.93 9.21 -9.46
N ILE A 489 -3.00 10.16 -9.31
CA ILE A 489 -2.50 10.97 -10.42
C ILE A 489 -1.75 10.08 -11.43
N ILE A 490 -0.89 9.19 -10.98
CA ILE A 490 -0.13 8.29 -11.86
C ILE A 490 -1.08 7.37 -12.64
N LYS A 491 -2.10 6.83 -11.99
CA LYS A 491 -3.07 5.91 -12.62
C LYS A 491 -3.95 6.57 -13.69
N SER A 492 -4.05 7.89 -13.72
CA SER A 492 -4.73 8.59 -14.83
C SER A 492 -4.00 8.39 -16.18
N VAL A 493 -2.71 8.03 -16.15
CA VAL A 493 -1.86 7.90 -17.34
C VAL A 493 -1.22 6.52 -17.44
N PHE A 494 -0.91 5.83 -16.34
CA PHE A 494 -0.25 4.52 -16.33
C PHE A 494 -1.23 3.41 -15.99
N SER A 495 -1.22 2.36 -16.82
CA SER A 495 -2.08 1.18 -16.64
C SER A 495 -1.42 0.02 -15.89
N GLN A 496 -0.11 0.08 -15.63
CA GLN A 496 0.64 -1.00 -14.96
C GLN A 496 0.04 -1.36 -13.60
N GLU A 497 -0.01 -2.65 -13.29
CA GLU A 497 -0.61 -3.17 -12.05
C GLU A 497 0.44 -3.61 -11.02
N ASP A 498 1.73 -3.55 -11.35
CA ASP A 498 2.82 -4.03 -10.49
C ASP A 498 2.82 -3.41 -9.09
N ASN A 499 2.42 -2.14 -8.97
CA ASN A 499 2.41 -1.40 -7.71
C ASN A 499 1.06 -1.41 -6.98
N HIS A 500 0.04 -2.12 -7.48
CA HIS A 500 -1.24 -2.23 -6.78
C HIS A 500 -1.10 -2.82 -5.37
N PRO A 501 -0.31 -3.89 -5.12
CA PRO A 501 -0.09 -4.37 -3.76
C PRO A 501 0.41 -3.27 -2.82
N LEU A 502 1.38 -2.46 -3.27
CA LEU A 502 1.91 -1.33 -2.49
C LEU A 502 0.84 -0.28 -2.21
N ALA A 503 -0.01 0.06 -3.20
CA ALA A 503 -1.09 1.02 -3.03
C ALA A 503 -2.12 0.54 -1.99
N PHE A 504 -2.51 -0.75 -2.02
CA PHE A 504 -3.42 -1.33 -1.03
C PHE A 504 -2.78 -1.41 0.37
N ILE A 505 -1.47 -1.67 0.46
CA ILE A 505 -0.72 -1.55 1.72
C ILE A 505 -0.79 -0.13 2.26
N MET A 506 -0.53 0.89 1.42
CA MET A 506 -0.56 2.30 1.83
C MET A 506 -1.97 2.72 2.28
N LEU A 507 -3.01 2.29 1.56
CA LEU A 507 -4.40 2.55 1.93
C LEU A 507 -4.75 1.94 3.29
N ALA A 508 -4.42 0.67 3.53
CA ALA A 508 -4.63 -0.01 4.80
C ALA A 508 -3.84 0.65 5.94
N ALA A 509 -2.59 1.05 5.67
CA ALA A 509 -1.75 1.75 6.63
C ALA A 509 -2.36 3.09 7.04
N VAL A 510 -2.91 3.87 6.09
CA VAL A 510 -3.62 5.12 6.39
C VAL A 510 -4.82 4.87 7.28
N VAL A 511 -5.65 3.87 6.98
CA VAL A 511 -6.82 3.52 7.81
C VAL A 511 -6.39 3.17 9.24
N ALA A 512 -5.43 2.25 9.39
CA ALA A 512 -4.98 1.78 10.70
C ALA A 512 -4.32 2.89 11.53
N LEU A 513 -3.47 3.73 10.91
CA LEU A 513 -2.80 4.82 11.61
C LEU A 513 -3.74 5.98 11.94
N SER A 514 -4.71 6.30 11.07
CA SER A 514 -5.72 7.33 11.36
C SER A 514 -6.58 6.95 12.56
N ARG A 515 -7.01 5.67 12.63
CA ARG A 515 -7.68 5.15 13.83
C ARG A 515 -6.83 5.30 15.10
N ARG A 516 -5.52 4.96 15.01
CA ARG A 516 -4.60 5.13 16.15
C ARG A 516 -4.43 6.61 16.53
N ALA A 517 -4.45 7.53 15.57
CA ALA A 517 -4.38 8.96 15.83
C ALA A 517 -5.61 9.45 16.59
N ASP A 518 -6.81 9.05 16.18
CA ASP A 518 -8.06 9.42 16.86
C ASP A 518 -8.13 8.85 18.29
N LEU A 519 -7.65 7.62 18.50
CA LEU A 519 -7.59 7.02 19.85
C LEU A 519 -6.56 7.67 20.78
N ALA A 520 -5.54 8.33 20.23
CA ALA A 520 -4.51 9.01 21.02
C ALA A 520 -4.93 10.44 21.46
N GLN A 521 -5.89 11.07 20.78
CA GLN A 521 -6.33 12.44 21.07
C GLN A 521 -6.97 12.62 22.46
N PRO A 522 -7.92 11.78 22.91
CA PRO A 522 -8.52 11.92 24.22
C PRO A 522 -7.53 11.78 25.38
N LEU A 523 -6.47 10.97 25.19
CA LEU A 523 -5.41 10.80 26.19
C LEU A 523 -4.53 12.05 26.31
N ALA A 524 -4.30 12.78 25.22
CA ALA A 524 -3.54 14.02 25.23
C ALA A 524 -4.34 15.17 25.86
N GLU A 525 -5.64 15.28 25.56
CA GLU A 525 -6.53 16.27 26.16
C GLU A 525 -6.67 16.06 27.68
N ALA A 526 -6.80 14.80 28.14
CA ALA A 526 -6.85 14.47 29.55
C ALA A 526 -5.54 14.76 30.32
N THR A 527 -4.41 14.80 29.63
CA THR A 527 -3.10 15.17 30.22
C THR A 527 -2.83 16.67 30.18
N ASP A 528 -3.47 17.41 29.28
CA ASP A 528 -3.36 18.88 29.14
C ASP A 528 -4.43 19.64 29.93
N GLU A 529 -5.35 18.98 30.65
CA GLU A 529 -6.16 19.68 31.65
C GLU A 529 -5.20 20.42 32.60
N PRO A 530 -5.30 21.73 32.72
CA PRO A 530 -4.41 22.49 33.56
C PRO A 530 -4.50 21.90 34.96
N ARG A 531 -3.40 21.33 35.46
CA ARG A 531 -3.25 21.04 36.88
C ARG A 531 -3.62 22.31 37.60
N VAL A 532 -4.88 22.41 38.05
CA VAL A 532 -5.30 23.46 38.96
C VAL A 532 -4.28 23.46 40.09
N SER A 533 -3.40 24.46 39.99
CA SER A 533 -2.34 24.68 40.97
C SER A 533 -2.97 24.70 42.33
N ARG A 534 -2.68 23.69 43.14
CA ARG A 534 -3.00 23.66 44.58
C ARG A 534 -2.21 24.74 45.35
N SER A 535 -2.00 25.92 44.72
CA SER A 535 -1.31 27.06 45.36
C SER A 535 -2.26 28.06 46.06
N THR A 536 -3.57 27.78 46.13
CA THR A 536 -4.53 28.62 46.89
C THR A 536 -4.90 28.06 48.25
N ARG A 537 -3.95 27.43 48.96
CA ARG A 537 -4.10 27.05 50.36
C ARG A 537 -3.15 27.76 51.29
N PHE A 538 -2.90 29.04 51.11
CA PHE A 538 -2.19 29.89 52.08
C PHE A 538 -2.66 31.35 51.95
N LEU A 539 -3.94 31.60 52.30
CA LEU A 539 -4.38 32.91 52.79
C LEU A 539 -5.58 32.66 53.72
N ARG A 540 -5.26 32.23 54.95
CA ARG A 540 -6.15 32.50 56.07
C ARG A 540 -5.89 33.93 56.52
N PRO A 541 -6.87 34.82 56.56
CA PRO A 541 -6.71 36.12 57.21
C PRO A 541 -6.66 35.85 58.71
N GLN A 542 -5.55 36.26 59.34
CA GLN A 542 -5.49 36.41 60.77
C GLN A 542 -6.38 37.60 61.16
N LEU A 543 -7.58 37.35 61.60
CA LEU A 543 -8.40 38.28 62.37
C LEU A 543 -7.75 38.43 63.73
N ARG A 544 -6.99 39.52 63.93
CA ARG A 544 -6.66 40.05 65.24
C ARG A 544 -7.93 40.64 65.84
N LEU A 545 -8.54 39.94 66.78
CA LEU A 545 -9.43 40.55 67.75
C LEU A 545 -8.61 40.89 69.00
N GLY A 546 -8.36 42.18 69.16
CA GLY A 546 -7.93 42.77 70.42
C GLY A 546 -9.10 42.79 71.36
N ALA A 547 -8.88 42.26 72.54
CA ALA A 547 -9.73 42.55 73.72
C ALA A 547 -8.80 42.66 74.88
N SER A 548 -8.77 43.88 75.37
CA SER A 548 -8.28 44.38 76.66
C SER A 548 -8.97 43.71 77.87
N GLY A 549 -8.18 43.52 78.91
CA GLY A 549 -8.71 43.90 80.24
C GLY A 549 -8.82 42.85 81.33
N LEU A 550 -8.08 43.13 82.40
CA LEU A 550 -8.41 42.93 83.85
C LEU A 550 -8.16 41.55 84.51
N ARG A 551 -7.01 41.47 85.16
CA ARG A 551 -6.83 41.61 86.65
C ARG A 551 -7.35 40.50 87.54
N ARG A 552 -6.42 40.14 88.44
CA ARG A 552 -6.55 39.53 89.78
C ARG A 552 -6.76 38.01 89.79
N GLY A 553 -6.07 37.26 90.58
CA GLY A 553 -5.23 37.50 91.71
C GLY A 553 -5.26 36.24 92.55
N THR A 554 -4.21 36.05 93.30
CA THR A 554 -4.11 35.16 94.49
C THR A 554 -3.77 33.71 94.29
N ASP A 555 -2.54 33.43 94.64
CA ASP A 555 -1.99 32.27 95.36
C ASP A 555 -2.87 31.73 96.47
N PRO A 556 -2.51 30.64 97.18
CA PRO A 556 -1.53 29.55 97.00
C PRO A 556 -2.09 28.16 97.37
N GLY A 557 -1.29 27.15 97.11
CA GLY A 557 -1.48 25.83 97.67
C GLY A 557 -0.60 24.80 96.95
#